data_f402cbb8e038840a3aec9c176ae113cd
#
_entry.id   f402cbb8e038840a3aec9c176ae113cd
#
_cell.length_a   1.000
_cell.length_b   1.000
_cell.length_c   1.000
_cell.angle_alpha   90.00
_cell.angle_beta   90.00
_cell.angle_gamma   90.00
#
_symmetry.space_group_name_H-M   'P 1'
#
loop_
_entity.id
_entity.type
_entity.pdbx_description
1 polymer ?
#
loop_
_entity_poly.entity_id
_entity_poly.type
_entity_poly.pdbx_seq_one_letter_code
_entity_poly.pdbx_strand_id
1 'polypeptide(L)'
;MASKLRLTAAFGDYDRTGLLTKGQVVPEGIDLQVINLEPVELFYRQCNFLEFEISEMSMGAHCHLISSKESPFVGMPAFPSRAFRHSNIYYNVNSDIKSPKDLNGKRIALLEWGMTAPLWVIGMLTEEYGLKINSVEWMVLKPSRVPIRFPENLNIKYIEKKKTLSDLLESGEIDAAFLHEVPECFLRRSKEVRRLFPEYKSSEIEYFNRTGVYPIMHCVVLRKDIY
;
A
#
# COMPACT_ATOMS: atom_id res chain seq x y z
N MET A 1 -36.04 13.56 -22.36
CA MET A 1 -34.60 13.48 -22.05
C MET A 1 -34.38 12.10 -21.44
N ALA A 2 -33.38 11.34 -21.92
CA ALA A 2 -33.04 10.07 -21.28
C ALA A 2 -32.64 10.32 -19.82
N SER A 3 -33.06 9.49 -18.90
CA SER A 3 -32.64 9.60 -17.49
C SER A 3 -31.16 9.36 -17.40
N LYS A 4 -30.42 10.22 -16.72
CA LYS A 4 -29.00 10.00 -16.43
C LYS A 4 -28.83 8.80 -15.53
N LEU A 5 -27.76 8.02 -15.75
CA LEU A 5 -27.38 6.95 -14.85
C LEU A 5 -26.81 7.55 -13.55
N ARG A 6 -27.41 7.20 -12.42
CA ARG A 6 -26.93 7.67 -11.11
C ARG A 6 -25.86 6.73 -10.57
N LEU A 7 -24.69 7.28 -10.25
CA LEU A 7 -23.55 6.54 -9.70
C LEU A 7 -22.93 7.33 -8.54
N THR A 8 -22.43 6.58 -7.57
CA THR A 8 -21.60 7.11 -6.48
C THR A 8 -20.15 6.72 -6.72
N ALA A 9 -19.25 7.69 -6.63
CA ALA A 9 -17.82 7.48 -6.72
C ALA A 9 -17.12 7.92 -5.43
N ALA A 10 -16.10 7.18 -4.99
CA ALA A 10 -15.31 7.53 -3.81
C ALA A 10 -13.82 7.59 -4.12
N PHE A 11 -13.18 8.69 -3.72
CA PHE A 11 -11.75 8.96 -3.92
C PHE A 11 -11.12 9.60 -2.69
N GLY A 12 -9.79 9.49 -2.58
CA GLY A 12 -9.02 10.35 -1.70
C GLY A 12 -9.12 11.81 -2.13
N ASP A 13 -8.92 12.72 -1.17
CA ASP A 13 -8.89 14.17 -1.45
C ASP A 13 -7.56 14.56 -2.10
N TYR A 14 -7.53 14.61 -3.43
CA TYR A 14 -6.36 14.94 -4.21
C TYR A 14 -6.63 16.13 -5.14
N ASP A 15 -5.59 16.91 -5.42
CA ASP A 15 -5.60 17.98 -6.43
C ASP A 15 -6.05 17.47 -7.81
N ARG A 16 -5.56 16.28 -8.22
CA ARG A 16 -5.84 15.63 -9.51
C ARG A 16 -7.26 15.08 -9.66
N THR A 17 -7.98 14.86 -8.57
CA THR A 17 -9.41 14.48 -8.58
C THR A 17 -10.32 15.67 -8.27
N GLY A 18 -9.76 16.80 -7.88
CA GLY A 18 -10.49 17.96 -7.37
C GLY A 18 -11.53 18.55 -8.32
N LEU A 19 -11.29 18.54 -9.63
CA LEU A 19 -12.27 19.02 -10.61
C LEU A 19 -13.51 18.12 -10.68
N LEU A 20 -13.32 16.82 -10.56
CA LEU A 20 -14.40 15.85 -10.53
C LEU A 20 -15.18 15.94 -9.20
N THR A 21 -14.48 16.01 -8.07
CA THR A 21 -15.11 16.07 -6.74
C THR A 21 -15.88 17.37 -6.50
N LYS A 22 -15.46 18.47 -7.15
CA LYS A 22 -16.16 19.78 -7.09
C LYS A 22 -17.24 19.94 -8.15
N GLY A 23 -17.53 18.90 -8.96
CA GLY A 23 -18.53 18.95 -10.02
C GLY A 23 -18.19 19.90 -11.16
N GLN A 24 -16.91 20.31 -11.32
CA GLN A 24 -16.46 21.15 -12.42
C GLN A 24 -16.24 20.36 -13.72
N VAL A 25 -16.02 19.06 -13.59
CA VAL A 25 -16.00 18.10 -14.68
C VAL A 25 -17.12 17.09 -14.41
N VAL A 26 -18.05 16.93 -15.35
CA VAL A 26 -19.20 16.04 -15.23
C VAL A 26 -19.19 15.05 -16.38
N PRO A 27 -19.22 13.74 -16.14
CA PRO A 27 -19.32 12.74 -17.21
C PRO A 27 -20.65 12.86 -17.97
N GLU A 28 -20.61 12.72 -19.30
CA GLU A 28 -21.80 12.75 -20.12
C GLU A 28 -22.71 11.55 -19.82
N GLY A 29 -24.01 11.78 -19.70
CA GLY A 29 -25.00 10.74 -19.44
C GLY A 29 -25.03 10.20 -18.00
N ILE A 30 -24.17 10.69 -17.12
CA ILE A 30 -24.04 10.22 -15.72
C ILE A 30 -24.40 11.36 -14.76
N ASP A 31 -25.18 11.04 -13.73
CA ASP A 31 -25.39 11.86 -12.53
C ASP A 31 -24.46 11.31 -11.45
N LEU A 32 -23.24 11.85 -11.39
CA LEU A 32 -22.16 11.33 -10.54
C LEU A 32 -22.11 12.08 -9.22
N GLN A 33 -22.33 11.37 -8.12
CA GLN A 33 -22.08 11.85 -6.78
C GLN A 33 -20.71 11.41 -6.31
N VAL A 34 -19.83 12.36 -5.97
CA VAL A 34 -18.44 12.06 -5.54
C VAL A 34 -18.28 12.31 -4.06
N ILE A 35 -17.70 11.34 -3.35
CA ILE A 35 -17.42 11.37 -1.91
C ILE A 35 -15.91 11.32 -1.71
N ASN A 36 -15.38 12.24 -0.91
CA ASN A 36 -13.99 12.21 -0.49
C ASN A 36 -13.87 11.43 0.82
N LEU A 37 -13.00 10.41 0.83
CA LEU A 37 -12.71 9.58 1.99
C LEU A 37 -11.20 9.36 2.12
N GLU A 38 -10.74 9.18 3.35
CA GLU A 38 -9.38 8.70 3.60
C GLU A 38 -9.19 7.31 2.97
N PRO A 39 -8.07 7.07 2.25
CA PRO A 39 -7.87 5.82 1.48
C PRO A 39 -8.03 4.54 2.32
N VAL A 40 -7.61 4.54 3.59
CA VAL A 40 -7.73 3.37 4.46
C VAL A 40 -9.20 3.03 4.73
N GLU A 41 -10.02 4.04 5.02
CA GLU A 41 -11.46 3.90 5.22
C GLU A 41 -12.16 3.50 3.91
N LEU A 42 -11.85 4.20 2.82
CA LEU A 42 -12.40 3.93 1.50
C LEU A 42 -12.19 2.47 1.10
N PHE A 43 -10.94 1.98 1.18
CA PHE A 43 -10.62 0.60 0.80
C PHE A 43 -11.29 -0.43 1.72
N TYR A 44 -11.43 -0.13 3.01
CA TYR A 44 -12.16 -0.98 3.93
C TYR A 44 -13.63 -1.10 3.53
N ARG A 45 -14.30 0.02 3.29
CA ARG A 45 -15.73 0.08 2.90
C ARG A 45 -15.95 -0.62 1.55
N GLN A 46 -15.09 -0.33 0.58
CA GLN A 46 -15.23 -0.92 -0.74
C GLN A 46 -14.97 -2.43 -0.78
N CYS A 47 -13.93 -2.90 -0.10
CA CYS A 47 -13.60 -4.33 -0.10
C CYS A 47 -14.60 -5.18 0.69
N ASN A 48 -15.18 -4.64 1.78
CA ASN A 48 -16.07 -5.41 2.65
C ASN A 48 -17.57 -5.25 2.28
N PHE A 49 -17.96 -4.10 1.72
CA PHE A 49 -19.38 -3.76 1.54
C PHE A 49 -19.75 -3.46 0.09
N LEU A 50 -18.80 -3.34 -0.83
CA LEU A 50 -19.02 -2.95 -2.24
C LEU A 50 -19.86 -1.65 -2.35
N GLU A 51 -19.56 -0.70 -1.45
CA GLU A 51 -20.46 0.42 -1.17
C GLU A 51 -20.58 1.40 -2.33
N PHE A 52 -19.53 1.56 -3.12
CA PHE A 52 -19.48 2.54 -4.21
C PHE A 52 -19.49 1.85 -5.57
N GLU A 53 -20.20 2.44 -6.54
CA GLU A 53 -20.17 1.94 -7.92
C GLU A 53 -18.79 2.12 -8.55
N ILE A 54 -18.14 3.25 -8.26
CA ILE A 54 -16.77 3.59 -8.71
C ILE A 54 -15.95 3.94 -7.47
N SER A 55 -14.73 3.44 -7.39
CA SER A 55 -13.86 3.86 -6.28
C SER A 55 -12.38 3.80 -6.63
N GLU A 56 -11.60 4.60 -5.93
CA GLU A 56 -10.18 4.33 -5.77
C GLU A 56 -9.98 3.04 -4.96
N MET A 57 -8.96 2.27 -5.30
CA MET A 57 -8.62 1.01 -4.65
C MET A 57 -7.11 0.79 -4.59
N SER A 58 -6.64 0.14 -3.53
CA SER A 58 -5.27 -0.36 -3.43
C SER A 58 -4.96 -1.28 -4.61
N MET A 59 -3.91 -0.97 -5.38
CA MET A 59 -3.50 -1.79 -6.53
C MET A 59 -3.14 -3.22 -6.12
N GLY A 60 -2.50 -3.41 -4.97
CA GLY A 60 -2.19 -4.72 -4.43
C GLY A 60 -3.45 -5.53 -4.10
N ALA A 61 -4.44 -4.92 -3.44
CA ALA A 61 -5.72 -5.57 -3.16
C ALA A 61 -6.44 -5.96 -4.45
N HIS A 62 -6.48 -5.06 -5.45
CA HIS A 62 -7.08 -5.35 -6.76
C HIS A 62 -6.41 -6.54 -7.46
N CYS A 63 -5.07 -6.58 -7.48
CA CYS A 63 -4.33 -7.71 -8.05
C CYS A 63 -4.65 -9.04 -7.34
N HIS A 64 -4.74 -9.04 -6.00
CA HIS A 64 -5.12 -10.23 -5.25
C HIS A 64 -6.53 -10.71 -5.60
N LEU A 65 -7.50 -9.80 -5.67
CA LEU A 65 -8.88 -10.12 -6.05
C LEU A 65 -8.96 -10.70 -7.46
N ILE A 66 -8.22 -10.15 -8.43
CA ILE A 66 -8.18 -10.70 -9.79
C ILE A 66 -7.55 -12.09 -9.81
N SER A 67 -6.45 -12.29 -9.08
CA SER A 67 -5.74 -13.57 -9.05
C SER A 67 -6.58 -14.70 -8.45
N SER A 68 -7.48 -14.39 -7.53
CA SER A 68 -8.44 -15.35 -6.96
C SER A 68 -9.60 -15.68 -7.91
N LYS A 69 -9.75 -14.95 -9.02
CA LYS A 69 -10.89 -15.01 -9.96
C LYS A 69 -12.25 -14.62 -9.36
N GLU A 70 -12.24 -14.05 -8.18
CA GLU A 70 -13.45 -13.66 -7.41
C GLU A 70 -13.62 -12.14 -7.32
N SER A 71 -12.87 -11.36 -8.12
CA SER A 71 -12.96 -9.90 -8.09
C SER A 71 -14.36 -9.44 -8.47
N PRO A 72 -15.06 -8.68 -7.62
CA PRO A 72 -16.32 -8.03 -7.97
C PRO A 72 -16.13 -6.76 -8.79
N PHE A 73 -14.88 -6.43 -9.16
CA PHE A 73 -14.50 -5.19 -9.80
C PHE A 73 -13.85 -5.39 -11.17
N VAL A 74 -14.00 -4.37 -12.02
CA VAL A 74 -13.22 -4.14 -13.23
C VAL A 74 -12.27 -2.99 -12.96
N GLY A 75 -10.97 -3.16 -13.24
CA GLY A 75 -9.97 -2.09 -13.12
C GLY A 75 -10.07 -1.11 -14.29
N MET A 76 -10.07 0.18 -13.99
CA MET A 76 -9.97 1.24 -14.98
C MET A 76 -8.51 1.70 -15.12
N PRO A 77 -8.05 2.13 -16.31
CA PRO A 77 -6.66 2.58 -16.53
C PRO A 77 -6.45 4.01 -16.01
N ALA A 78 -6.90 4.27 -14.79
CA ALA A 78 -6.73 5.51 -14.06
C ALA A 78 -6.05 5.22 -12.72
N PHE A 79 -4.96 5.94 -12.44
CA PHE A 79 -4.07 5.67 -11.31
C PHE A 79 -3.91 6.90 -10.42
N PRO A 80 -4.82 7.12 -9.48
CA PRO A 80 -4.84 8.31 -8.65
C PRO A 80 -3.60 8.49 -7.78
N SER A 81 -2.91 7.39 -7.42
CA SER A 81 -1.75 7.45 -6.56
C SER A 81 -0.58 6.66 -7.12
N ARG A 82 0.58 7.34 -7.20
CA ARG A 82 1.89 6.75 -7.51
C ARG A 82 2.91 7.26 -6.52
N ALA A 83 3.81 6.40 -6.03
CA ALA A 83 4.86 6.82 -5.11
C ALA A 83 6.01 5.81 -5.08
N PHE A 84 7.24 6.29 -5.04
CA PHE A 84 8.40 5.47 -4.67
C PHE A 84 8.32 5.07 -3.20
N ARG A 85 9.05 4.02 -2.81
CA ARG A 85 8.94 3.43 -1.47
C ARG A 85 10.27 3.19 -0.76
N HIS A 86 11.39 3.65 -1.30
CA HIS A 86 12.68 3.58 -0.61
C HIS A 86 12.65 4.33 0.73
N SER A 87 11.95 5.46 0.78
CA SER A 87 11.78 6.28 1.98
C SER A 87 10.96 5.62 3.09
N ASN A 88 10.28 4.52 2.80
CA ASN A 88 9.31 3.88 3.70
C ASN A 88 9.85 2.63 4.44
N ILE A 89 11.16 2.42 4.41
CA ILE A 89 11.83 1.30 5.07
C ILE A 89 12.62 1.83 6.25
N TYR A 90 12.26 1.37 7.45
CA TYR A 90 12.88 1.77 8.70
C TYR A 90 13.44 0.55 9.43
N TYR A 91 14.50 0.74 10.20
CA TYR A 91 15.12 -0.33 10.99
C TYR A 91 15.57 0.17 12.37
N ASN A 92 15.66 -0.74 13.32
CA ASN A 92 16.26 -0.50 14.63
C ASN A 92 17.78 -0.59 14.52
N VAL A 93 18.52 0.39 15.06
CA VAL A 93 19.98 0.47 14.95
C VAL A 93 20.70 -0.69 15.62
N ASN A 94 20.06 -1.36 16.58
CA ASN A 94 20.62 -2.50 17.31
C ASN A 94 20.39 -3.84 16.58
N SER A 95 19.79 -3.82 15.39
CA SER A 95 19.47 -5.03 14.60
C SER A 95 20.59 -5.49 13.66
N ASP A 96 21.77 -4.85 13.70
CA ASP A 96 22.90 -5.10 12.79
C ASP A 96 22.59 -4.93 11.30
N ILE A 97 21.56 -4.16 10.95
CA ILE A 97 21.22 -3.81 9.58
C ILE A 97 22.07 -2.60 9.16
N LYS A 98 22.91 -2.76 8.13
CA LYS A 98 23.75 -1.72 7.53
C LYS A 98 23.44 -1.50 6.06
N SER A 99 22.84 -2.50 5.42
CA SER A 99 22.47 -2.50 4.01
C SER A 99 21.18 -3.27 3.77
N PRO A 100 20.51 -3.12 2.60
CA PRO A 100 19.31 -3.88 2.30
C PRO A 100 19.47 -5.41 2.34
N LYS A 101 20.66 -5.94 2.07
CA LYS A 101 20.95 -7.39 2.14
C LYS A 101 20.85 -7.94 3.56
N ASP A 102 21.12 -7.11 4.57
CA ASP A 102 21.10 -7.50 5.98
C ASP A 102 19.67 -7.71 6.52
N LEU A 103 18.64 -7.39 5.71
CA LEU A 103 17.25 -7.71 5.99
C LEU A 103 16.97 -9.22 5.95
N ASN A 104 17.82 -10.00 5.30
CA ASN A 104 17.69 -11.46 5.29
C ASN A 104 17.84 -12.04 6.71
N GLY A 105 16.94 -12.93 7.10
CA GLY A 105 16.92 -13.54 8.43
C GLY A 105 16.38 -12.64 9.55
N LYS A 106 15.89 -11.44 9.22
CA LYS A 106 15.37 -10.47 10.19
C LYS A 106 13.87 -10.58 10.39
N ARG A 107 13.40 -10.03 11.53
CA ARG A 107 11.98 -9.83 11.85
C ARG A 107 11.52 -8.52 11.21
N ILE A 108 10.74 -8.61 10.14
CA ILE A 108 10.29 -7.43 9.39
C ILE A 108 8.79 -7.28 9.54
N ALA A 109 8.35 -6.12 10.00
CA ALA A 109 6.93 -5.86 10.21
C ALA A 109 6.28 -5.08 9.07
N LEU A 110 5.02 -5.41 8.82
CA LEU A 110 4.09 -4.66 7.96
C LEU A 110 2.74 -4.52 8.64
N LEU A 111 2.01 -3.48 8.25
CA LEU A 111 0.66 -3.27 8.76
C LEU A 111 -0.30 -4.37 8.28
N GLU A 112 -0.28 -4.65 6.99
CA GLU A 112 -1.16 -5.61 6.31
C GLU A 112 -0.47 -6.10 5.04
N TRP A 113 -0.49 -7.40 4.79
CA TRP A 113 0.22 -8.00 3.65
C TRP A 113 -0.30 -7.54 2.28
N GLY A 114 -1.62 -7.41 2.13
CA GLY A 114 -2.26 -7.04 0.86
C GLY A 114 -2.13 -5.57 0.47
N MET A 115 -1.47 -4.74 1.27
CA MET A 115 -1.24 -3.33 0.93
C MET A 115 -0.23 -3.19 -0.21
N THR A 116 -0.47 -2.25 -1.11
CA THR A 116 0.41 -2.00 -2.27
C THR A 116 1.82 -1.57 -1.85
N ALA A 117 1.95 -0.74 -0.82
CA ALA A 117 3.24 -0.22 -0.40
C ALA A 117 4.23 -1.31 0.03
N PRO A 118 3.90 -2.23 0.97
CA PRO A 118 4.82 -3.32 1.30
C PRO A 118 5.06 -4.29 0.14
N LEU A 119 4.09 -4.55 -0.73
CA LEU A 119 4.31 -5.39 -1.91
C LEU A 119 5.36 -4.79 -2.85
N TRP A 120 5.30 -3.48 -3.11
CA TRP A 120 6.34 -2.78 -3.89
C TRP A 120 7.70 -2.81 -3.21
N VAL A 121 7.76 -2.61 -1.89
CA VAL A 121 9.02 -2.68 -1.13
C VAL A 121 9.62 -4.08 -1.24
N ILE A 122 8.82 -5.12 -1.03
CA ILE A 122 9.27 -6.51 -1.12
C ILE A 122 9.78 -6.81 -2.53
N GLY A 123 9.02 -6.48 -3.58
CA GLY A 123 9.42 -6.68 -4.97
C GLY A 123 10.74 -5.97 -5.29
N MET A 124 10.81 -4.69 -5.01
CA MET A 124 12.01 -3.87 -5.21
C MET A 124 13.23 -4.45 -4.47
N LEU A 125 13.09 -4.77 -3.20
CA LEU A 125 14.21 -5.33 -2.41
C LEU A 125 14.64 -6.71 -2.91
N THR A 126 13.71 -7.51 -3.39
CA THR A 126 14.00 -8.84 -3.95
C THR A 126 14.76 -8.72 -5.27
N GLU A 127 14.28 -7.89 -6.19
CA GLU A 127 14.84 -7.76 -7.53
C GLU A 127 16.17 -7.00 -7.56
N GLU A 128 16.27 -5.94 -6.74
CA GLU A 128 17.37 -5.00 -6.83
C GLU A 128 18.44 -5.16 -5.72
N TYR A 129 18.03 -5.66 -4.56
CA TYR A 129 18.88 -5.65 -3.37
C TYR A 129 19.11 -7.04 -2.76
N GLY A 130 18.59 -8.11 -3.39
CA GLY A 130 18.85 -9.49 -2.99
C GLY A 130 18.14 -9.94 -1.72
N LEU A 131 16.99 -9.35 -1.38
CA LEU A 131 16.12 -9.85 -0.33
C LEU A 131 15.57 -11.23 -0.72
N LYS A 132 15.73 -12.19 0.16
CA LYS A 132 15.12 -13.52 0.04
C LYS A 132 13.85 -13.56 0.88
N ILE A 133 12.69 -13.45 0.26
CA ILE A 133 11.39 -13.31 0.92
C ILE A 133 11.12 -14.42 1.95
N ASN A 134 11.58 -15.64 1.70
CA ASN A 134 11.42 -16.81 2.57
C ASN A 134 12.47 -16.92 3.68
N SER A 135 13.49 -16.04 3.71
CA SER A 135 14.44 -15.95 4.82
C SER A 135 13.97 -15.03 5.94
N VAL A 136 12.94 -14.22 5.68
CA VAL A 136 12.42 -13.21 6.61
C VAL A 136 11.34 -13.79 7.50
N GLU A 137 11.35 -13.41 8.77
CA GLU A 137 10.21 -13.59 9.67
C GLU A 137 9.28 -12.38 9.52
N TRP A 138 8.15 -12.60 8.82
CA TRP A 138 7.18 -11.54 8.53
C TRP A 138 6.24 -11.35 9.71
N MET A 139 6.29 -10.17 10.32
CA MET A 139 5.46 -9.76 11.45
C MET A 139 4.30 -8.90 10.93
N VAL A 140 3.07 -9.41 10.93
CA VAL A 140 1.92 -8.74 10.33
C VAL A 140 0.96 -8.26 11.42
N LEU A 141 0.63 -6.95 11.43
CA LEU A 141 -0.20 -6.37 12.49
C LEU A 141 -1.69 -6.61 12.30
N LYS A 142 -2.17 -6.65 11.05
CA LYS A 142 -3.60 -6.81 10.72
C LYS A 142 -3.79 -7.89 9.66
N PRO A 143 -4.89 -8.67 9.73
CA PRO A 143 -5.31 -9.49 8.62
C PRO A 143 -5.51 -8.67 7.35
N SER A 144 -5.25 -9.28 6.20
CA SER A 144 -5.53 -8.65 4.91
C SER A 144 -7.03 -8.44 4.72
N ARG A 145 -7.41 -7.27 4.20
CA ARG A 145 -8.81 -6.93 3.87
C ARG A 145 -9.35 -7.70 2.66
N VAL A 146 -8.47 -8.34 1.92
CA VAL A 146 -8.83 -9.24 0.80
C VAL A 146 -8.21 -10.60 1.04
N PRO A 147 -8.84 -11.71 0.54
CA PRO A 147 -8.29 -13.05 0.67
C PRO A 147 -6.92 -13.14 -0.01
N ILE A 148 -5.92 -13.64 0.70
CA ILE A 148 -4.57 -13.86 0.17
C ILE A 148 -4.18 -15.31 0.43
N ARG A 149 -3.68 -15.98 -0.61
CA ARG A 149 -3.02 -17.28 -0.49
C ARG A 149 -1.53 -17.06 -0.42
N PHE A 150 -0.94 -17.43 0.71
CA PHE A 150 0.50 -17.35 0.91
C PHE A 150 1.19 -18.61 0.37
N PRO A 151 2.40 -18.48 -0.20
CA PRO A 151 3.28 -19.63 -0.41
C PRO A 151 3.57 -20.34 0.92
N GLU A 152 3.61 -21.67 0.93
CA GLU A 152 3.81 -22.48 2.15
C GLU A 152 5.15 -22.21 2.86
N ASN A 153 6.14 -21.71 2.13
CA ASN A 153 7.49 -21.45 2.65
C ASN A 153 7.69 -20.06 3.24
N LEU A 154 6.63 -19.25 3.38
CA LEU A 154 6.71 -17.95 4.05
C LEU A 154 6.48 -18.09 5.55
N ASN A 155 7.41 -17.56 6.34
CA ASN A 155 7.27 -17.49 7.80
C ASN A 155 6.51 -16.22 8.18
N ILE A 156 5.18 -16.34 8.34
CA ILE A 156 4.30 -15.22 8.68
C ILE A 156 3.75 -15.42 10.09
N LYS A 157 3.91 -14.38 10.93
CA LYS A 157 3.36 -14.31 12.29
C LYS A 157 2.49 -13.08 12.44
N TYR A 158 1.31 -13.23 13.03
CA TYR A 158 0.47 -12.10 13.39
C TYR A 158 0.86 -11.55 14.76
N ILE A 159 0.99 -10.23 14.84
CA ILE A 159 1.34 -9.51 16.06
C ILE A 159 0.07 -9.25 16.88
N GLU A 160 0.13 -9.49 18.18
CA GLU A 160 -0.94 -9.08 19.11
C GLU A 160 -1.02 -7.55 19.20
N LYS A 161 -2.25 -7.00 19.10
CA LYS A 161 -2.55 -5.55 18.94
C LYS A 161 -2.27 -4.68 20.18
N LYS A 162 -1.36 -5.03 21.06
CA LYS A 162 -1.08 -4.23 22.26
C LYS A 162 -0.13 -3.05 22.02
N LYS A 163 0.63 -3.07 20.93
CA LYS A 163 1.65 -2.07 20.59
C LYS A 163 1.52 -1.63 19.14
N THR A 164 1.94 -0.41 18.85
CA THR A 164 2.05 0.07 17.47
C THR A 164 3.31 -0.48 16.81
N LEU A 165 3.37 -0.48 15.46
CA LEU A 165 4.61 -0.83 14.74
C LEU A 165 5.75 0.13 15.09
N SER A 166 5.44 1.38 15.42
CA SER A 166 6.40 2.37 15.90
C SER A 166 7.05 1.95 17.22
N ASP A 167 6.24 1.50 18.19
CA ASP A 167 6.73 1.05 19.50
C ASP A 167 7.57 -0.22 19.39
N LEU A 168 7.12 -1.19 18.58
CA LEU A 168 7.83 -2.44 18.34
C LEU A 168 9.18 -2.22 17.66
N LEU A 169 9.23 -1.28 16.72
CA LEU A 169 10.46 -0.91 16.02
C LEU A 169 11.44 -0.21 16.97
N GLU A 170 10.96 0.73 17.77
CA GLU A 170 11.79 1.47 18.72
C GLU A 170 12.33 0.57 19.83
N SER A 171 11.52 -0.36 20.35
CA SER A 171 11.96 -1.31 21.38
C SER A 171 12.87 -2.43 20.87
N GLY A 172 13.03 -2.60 19.55
CA GLY A 172 13.80 -3.68 18.94
C GLY A 172 13.10 -5.05 18.99
N GLU A 173 11.80 -5.10 19.28
CA GLU A 173 10.99 -6.32 19.17
C GLU A 173 10.84 -6.76 17.71
N ILE A 174 10.92 -5.83 16.76
CA ILE A 174 11.11 -6.04 15.34
C ILE A 174 12.39 -5.36 14.87
N ASP A 175 13.06 -5.95 13.87
CA ASP A 175 14.34 -5.46 13.37
C ASP A 175 14.15 -4.35 12.33
N ALA A 176 13.09 -4.47 11.50
CA ALA A 176 12.72 -3.49 10.49
C ALA A 176 11.20 -3.42 10.30
N ALA A 177 10.75 -2.36 9.63
CA ALA A 177 9.36 -2.19 9.25
C ALA A 177 9.24 -1.55 7.87
N PHE A 178 8.28 -2.05 7.05
CA PHE A 178 7.87 -1.47 5.78
C PHE A 178 6.53 -0.76 6.00
N LEU A 179 6.57 0.58 5.99
CA LEU A 179 5.46 1.40 6.40
C LEU A 179 4.98 2.27 5.23
N HIS A 180 3.71 2.62 5.20
CA HIS A 180 3.16 3.57 4.22
C HIS A 180 3.27 5.01 4.72
N GLU A 181 3.43 5.18 6.04
CA GLU A 181 3.60 6.46 6.73
C GLU A 181 4.93 6.50 7.48
N VAL A 182 5.36 7.70 7.84
CA VAL A 182 6.54 7.89 8.68
C VAL A 182 6.20 7.49 10.12
N PRO A 183 6.93 6.54 10.75
CA PRO A 183 6.60 6.12 12.12
C PRO A 183 6.87 7.22 13.13
N GLU A 184 6.03 7.27 14.17
CA GLU A 184 6.08 8.31 15.19
C GLU A 184 7.43 8.37 15.91
N CYS A 185 8.05 7.22 16.22
CA CYS A 185 9.38 7.16 16.80
C CYS A 185 10.44 7.88 15.93
N PHE A 186 10.34 7.78 14.60
CA PHE A 186 11.23 8.50 13.69
C PHE A 186 10.95 10.01 13.69
N LEU A 187 9.68 10.42 13.71
CA LEU A 187 9.28 11.83 13.80
C LEU A 187 9.77 12.47 15.09
N ARG A 188 9.74 11.73 16.21
CA ARG A 188 10.28 12.15 17.50
C ARG A 188 11.82 12.14 17.56
N ARG A 189 12.48 11.77 16.46
CA ARG A 189 13.94 11.66 16.36
C ARG A 189 14.55 10.65 17.34
N SER A 190 13.90 9.51 17.51
CA SER A 190 14.45 8.41 18.30
C SER A 190 15.87 8.06 17.86
N LYS A 191 16.73 7.78 18.84
CA LYS A 191 18.11 7.35 18.57
C LYS A 191 18.16 5.91 18.07
N GLU A 192 17.12 5.13 18.33
CA GLU A 192 17.04 3.70 18.03
C GLU A 192 16.57 3.39 16.60
N VAL A 193 15.96 4.37 15.89
CA VAL A 193 15.37 4.13 14.59
C VAL A 193 16.01 4.96 13.49
N ARG A 194 16.30 4.32 12.37
CA ARG A 194 16.85 4.95 11.16
C ARG A 194 16.07 4.50 9.93
N ARG A 195 16.14 5.33 8.88
CA ARG A 195 15.68 4.95 7.54
C ARG A 195 16.76 4.14 6.84
N LEU A 196 16.39 3.05 6.18
CA LEU A 196 17.34 2.17 5.48
C LEU A 196 18.03 2.88 4.30
N PHE A 197 17.28 3.73 3.61
CA PHE A 197 17.81 4.60 2.55
C PHE A 197 17.79 6.05 3.03
N PRO A 198 18.87 6.54 3.69
CA PRO A 198 18.92 7.91 4.19
C PRO A 198 18.80 8.92 3.04
N GLU A 199 19.48 8.67 1.93
CA GLU A 199 19.42 9.47 0.69
C GLU A 199 18.38 8.90 -0.30
N TYR A 200 17.17 8.61 0.21
CA TYR A 200 16.13 7.92 -0.56
C TYR A 200 15.81 8.60 -1.90
N LYS A 201 15.87 9.94 -1.98
CA LYS A 201 15.58 10.66 -3.23
C LYS A 201 16.55 10.27 -4.35
N SER A 202 17.83 10.17 -4.05
CA SER A 202 18.86 9.73 -5.02
C SER A 202 18.62 8.29 -5.42
N SER A 203 18.30 7.41 -4.45
CA SER A 203 17.97 6.00 -4.72
C SER A 203 16.72 5.84 -5.59
N GLU A 204 15.70 6.65 -5.37
CA GLU A 204 14.46 6.64 -6.16
C GLU A 204 14.67 7.13 -7.59
N ILE A 205 15.49 8.17 -7.78
CA ILE A 205 15.88 8.68 -9.11
C ILE A 205 16.70 7.62 -9.86
N GLU A 206 17.67 7.00 -9.20
CA GLU A 206 18.50 5.94 -9.79
C GLU A 206 17.66 4.72 -10.18
N TYR A 207 16.75 4.28 -9.30
CA TYR A 207 15.80 3.21 -9.59
C TYR A 207 14.96 3.54 -10.84
N PHE A 208 14.39 4.75 -10.90
CA PHE A 208 13.58 5.17 -12.05
C PHE A 208 14.40 5.23 -13.33
N ASN A 209 15.60 5.81 -13.29
CA ASN A 209 16.46 5.92 -14.46
C ASN A 209 16.85 4.56 -15.04
N ARG A 210 17.02 3.54 -14.18
CA ARG A 210 17.39 2.19 -14.58
C ARG A 210 16.21 1.36 -15.04
N THR A 211 15.06 1.47 -14.39
CA THR A 211 13.90 0.60 -14.61
C THR A 211 12.78 1.24 -15.45
N GLY A 212 12.71 2.57 -15.51
CA GLY A 212 11.57 3.30 -16.06
C GLY A 212 10.28 3.17 -15.24
N VAL A 213 10.33 2.53 -14.06
CA VAL A 213 9.14 2.21 -13.25
C VAL A 213 8.87 3.31 -12.24
N TYR A 214 7.69 3.93 -12.34
CA TYR A 214 7.12 4.77 -11.30
C TYR A 214 5.97 4.02 -10.62
N PRO A 215 6.14 3.53 -9.38
CA PRO A 215 5.24 2.56 -8.78
C PRO A 215 3.79 3.06 -8.63
N ILE A 216 2.84 2.30 -9.16
CA ILE A 216 1.41 2.55 -9.01
C ILE A 216 0.98 2.07 -7.63
N MET A 217 0.39 2.97 -6.85
CA MET A 217 -0.14 2.63 -5.52
C MET A 217 -1.62 2.29 -5.56
N HIS A 218 -2.40 3.10 -6.28
CA HIS A 218 -3.84 2.92 -6.35
C HIS A 218 -4.32 2.96 -7.81
N CYS A 219 -5.40 2.25 -8.09
CA CYS A 219 -6.13 2.29 -9.34
C CYS A 219 -7.58 2.71 -9.07
N VAL A 220 -8.31 3.03 -10.12
CA VAL A 220 -9.77 3.19 -10.07
C VAL A 220 -10.42 1.87 -10.44
N VAL A 221 -11.47 1.49 -9.73
CA VAL A 221 -12.26 0.29 -10.03
C VAL A 221 -13.73 0.64 -10.20
N LEU A 222 -14.41 -0.12 -11.05
CA LEU A 222 -15.85 -0.10 -11.27
C LEU A 222 -16.43 -1.44 -10.79
N ARG A 223 -17.55 -1.43 -10.09
CA ARG A 223 -18.27 -2.68 -9.77
C ARG A 223 -18.71 -3.39 -11.05
N LYS A 224 -18.58 -4.72 -11.08
CA LYS A 224 -18.94 -5.52 -12.27
C LYS A 224 -20.42 -5.48 -12.64
N ASP A 225 -21.31 -5.31 -11.66
CA ASP A 225 -22.74 -5.22 -11.89
C ASP A 225 -23.19 -3.92 -12.58
N ILE A 226 -22.28 -2.93 -12.64
CA ILE A 226 -22.47 -1.66 -13.36
C ILE A 226 -21.83 -1.69 -14.74
N TYR A 227 -20.78 -2.53 -14.94
CA TYR A 227 -20.06 -2.68 -16.20
C TYR A 227 -20.83 -3.51 -17.21
#